data_028acc86272191ad3a2b5424b7c9b9bf
#
_entry.id   028acc86272191ad3a2b5424b7c9b9bf
#
_cell.length_a   1.000
_cell.length_b   1.000
_cell.length_c   1.000
_cell.angle_alpha   90.00
_cell.angle_beta   90.00
_cell.angle_gamma   90.00
#
_symmetry.space_group_name_H-M   'P 1'
#
loop_
_entity.id
_entity.type
_entity.pdbx_description
1 polymer ?
#
loop_
_entity_poly.entity_id
_entity_poly.type
_entity_poly.pdbx_seq_one_letter_code
_entity_poly.pdbx_strand_id
1 'polypeptide(L)'
;MATVEDVAREAGLSVATVSRVLNNSSSVRPETAARVREAIDRLGYVPNVSARNLRRNESRAILLLSPNFTNPFYAHVMTGVIEEARRYGYDVLLCSTAGNADKERKLLEMLHNRRADGAILLACTRQHHWIKRYADRYPLVVCPEYVPELDVPHVSIDNRGAAREAVRYLIGLGHRRIGMIGADNDYLSTYLRMEGYCDALREAGLQRYESDFGLASVDYSFASGHTCAHRILSQAQRPTAMFCVSDILALSVISAAQERGIAVPDGLTVVGFDDVDYTTMLHPFLTTIRQPFTQLGEQSVRLLLELMQGRQPAQRQLTLPYQLIERESSACCAER
;
A
#
# COMPACT_ATOMS: atom_id res chain seq x y z
N MET A 1 -23.33 29.21 18.63
CA MET A 1 -22.57 28.10 19.20
C MET A 1 -21.92 28.59 20.47
N ALA A 2 -21.99 27.82 21.59
CA ALA A 2 -21.29 28.16 22.80
C ALA A 2 -19.77 28.21 22.57
N THR A 3 -19.09 29.11 23.25
CA THR A 3 -17.64 29.31 23.19
C THR A 3 -16.96 28.82 24.47
N VAL A 4 -15.65 28.71 24.46
CA VAL A 4 -14.88 28.34 25.67
C VAL A 4 -15.02 29.42 26.78
N GLU A 5 -15.21 30.68 26.38
CA GLU A 5 -15.51 31.80 27.25
C GLU A 5 -16.88 31.66 27.97
N ASP A 6 -17.89 31.16 27.24
CA ASP A 6 -19.21 30.89 27.84
C ASP A 6 -19.14 29.75 28.85
N VAL A 7 -18.38 28.67 28.55
CA VAL A 7 -18.13 27.57 29.50
C VAL A 7 -17.40 28.11 30.74
N ALA A 8 -16.42 28.97 30.57
CA ALA A 8 -15.66 29.56 31.70
C ALA A 8 -16.58 30.40 32.59
N ARG A 9 -17.47 31.19 31.97
CA ARG A 9 -18.45 32.04 32.68
C ARG A 9 -19.46 31.17 33.41
N GLU A 10 -20.04 30.16 32.78
CA GLU A 10 -21.00 29.23 33.40
C GLU A 10 -20.39 28.45 34.57
N ALA A 11 -19.14 27.96 34.38
CA ALA A 11 -18.43 27.25 35.45
C ALA A 11 -17.88 28.15 36.55
N GLY A 12 -17.91 29.49 36.38
CA GLY A 12 -17.30 30.45 37.33
C GLY A 12 -15.78 30.28 37.43
N LEU A 13 -15.10 30.02 36.32
CA LEU A 13 -13.65 29.71 36.25
C LEU A 13 -12.99 30.52 35.14
N SER A 14 -11.66 30.54 35.15
CA SER A 14 -10.91 31.15 34.02
C SER A 14 -10.90 30.24 32.81
N VAL A 15 -10.80 30.83 31.60
CA VAL A 15 -10.60 30.10 30.34
C VAL A 15 -9.38 29.18 30.41
N ALA A 16 -8.33 29.60 31.08
CA ALA A 16 -7.13 28.77 31.28
C ALA A 16 -7.44 27.51 32.11
N THR A 17 -8.31 27.58 33.10
CA THR A 17 -8.74 26.44 33.91
C THR A 17 -9.60 25.47 33.07
N VAL A 18 -10.57 26.00 32.31
CA VAL A 18 -11.37 25.21 31.37
C VAL A 18 -10.49 24.49 30.34
N SER A 19 -9.53 25.20 29.76
CA SER A 19 -8.56 24.62 28.84
C SER A 19 -7.72 23.47 29.45
N ARG A 20 -7.31 23.60 30.73
CA ARG A 20 -6.60 22.52 31.43
C ARG A 20 -7.50 21.29 31.64
N VAL A 21 -8.77 21.48 32.00
CA VAL A 21 -9.74 20.38 32.12
C VAL A 21 -9.95 19.67 30.79
N LEU A 22 -10.17 20.43 29.71
CA LEU A 22 -10.35 19.87 28.35
C LEU A 22 -9.12 19.11 27.86
N ASN A 23 -7.93 19.42 28.36
CA ASN A 23 -6.68 18.72 28.05
C ASN A 23 -6.33 17.62 29.06
N ASN A 24 -7.26 17.22 29.96
CA ASN A 24 -7.04 16.20 31.00
C ASN A 24 -5.78 16.43 31.82
N SER A 25 -5.47 17.70 32.15
CA SER A 25 -4.32 18.04 32.98
C SER A 25 -4.49 17.48 34.38
N SER A 26 -3.51 16.72 34.86
CA SER A 26 -3.48 16.18 36.23
C SER A 26 -3.37 17.26 37.31
N SER A 27 -3.10 18.50 36.92
CA SER A 27 -3.00 19.65 37.84
C SER A 27 -4.35 20.25 38.27
N VAL A 28 -5.49 19.76 37.75
CA VAL A 28 -6.81 20.27 38.07
C VAL A 28 -7.50 19.36 39.08
N ARG A 29 -8.02 19.99 40.18
CA ARG A 29 -8.77 19.25 41.21
C ARG A 29 -10.03 18.60 40.62
N PRO A 30 -10.40 17.38 41.11
CA PRO A 30 -11.58 16.65 40.59
C PRO A 30 -12.87 17.47 40.64
N GLU A 31 -13.12 18.22 41.70
CA GLU A 31 -14.29 19.08 41.85
C GLU A 31 -14.35 20.19 40.77
N THR A 32 -13.20 20.80 40.48
CA THR A 32 -13.09 21.82 39.42
C THR A 32 -13.35 21.21 38.04
N ALA A 33 -12.83 20.01 37.79
CA ALA A 33 -13.07 19.29 36.54
C ALA A 33 -14.56 18.92 36.39
N ALA A 34 -15.23 18.50 37.46
CA ALA A 34 -16.67 18.19 37.44
C ALA A 34 -17.51 19.42 37.07
N ARG A 35 -17.26 20.59 37.67
CA ARG A 35 -17.95 21.84 37.34
C ARG A 35 -17.82 22.24 35.89
N VAL A 36 -16.62 22.07 35.30
CA VAL A 36 -16.40 22.36 33.88
C VAL A 36 -17.17 21.41 33.00
N ARG A 37 -17.19 20.10 33.32
CA ARG A 37 -17.95 19.09 32.51
C ARG A 37 -19.46 19.39 32.55
N GLU A 38 -19.99 19.72 33.72
CA GLU A 38 -21.39 20.11 33.90
C GLU A 38 -21.75 21.36 33.07
N ALA A 39 -20.90 22.38 33.07
CA ALA A 39 -21.09 23.57 32.24
C ALA A 39 -21.03 23.25 30.72
N ILE A 40 -20.13 22.33 30.28
CA ILE A 40 -20.03 21.85 28.91
C ILE A 40 -21.35 21.16 28.50
N ASP A 41 -21.85 20.26 29.34
CA ASP A 41 -23.09 19.51 29.08
C ASP A 41 -24.31 20.44 28.99
N ARG A 42 -24.45 21.40 29.94
CA ARG A 42 -25.55 22.39 29.93
C ARG A 42 -25.55 23.26 28.67
N LEU A 43 -24.37 23.71 28.24
CA LEU A 43 -24.24 24.61 27.09
C LEU A 43 -24.19 23.88 25.75
N GLY A 44 -24.13 22.54 25.76
CA GLY A 44 -23.90 21.75 24.55
C GLY A 44 -22.60 22.15 23.85
N TYR A 45 -21.57 22.54 24.64
CA TYR A 45 -20.31 23.00 24.09
C TYR A 45 -19.51 21.84 23.52
N VAL A 46 -19.20 21.92 22.23
CA VAL A 46 -18.28 21.00 21.57
C VAL A 46 -16.93 21.70 21.41
N PRO A 47 -15.84 21.15 22.01
CA PRO A 47 -14.52 21.73 21.86
C PRO A 47 -14.12 21.87 20.38
N ASN A 48 -13.73 23.08 19.99
CA ASN A 48 -13.25 23.31 18.63
C ASN A 48 -11.83 22.73 18.48
N VAL A 49 -11.77 21.52 17.89
CA VAL A 49 -10.53 20.79 17.66
C VAL A 49 -9.58 21.61 16.78
N SER A 50 -10.11 22.32 15.76
CA SER A 50 -9.31 23.16 14.87
C SER A 50 -8.63 24.31 15.61
N ALA A 51 -9.35 24.98 16.54
CA ALA A 51 -8.76 26.04 17.36
C ALA A 51 -7.71 25.53 18.37
N ARG A 52 -7.88 24.29 18.86
CA ARG A 52 -6.89 23.62 19.71
C ARG A 52 -5.65 23.26 18.91
N ASN A 53 -5.82 22.67 17.73
CA ASN A 53 -4.76 22.23 16.83
C ASN A 53 -3.95 23.45 16.33
N LEU A 54 -4.61 24.56 16.01
CA LEU A 54 -3.95 25.80 15.63
C LEU A 54 -3.01 26.32 16.74
N ARG A 55 -3.44 26.26 18.02
CA ARG A 55 -2.59 26.66 19.17
C ARG A 55 -1.41 25.73 19.41
N ARG A 56 -1.58 24.41 19.15
CA ARG A 56 -0.51 23.41 19.29
C ARG A 56 0.37 23.30 18.07
N ASN A 57 -0.03 23.94 16.97
CA ASN A 57 0.65 23.83 15.68
C ASN A 57 0.71 22.40 15.12
N GLU A 58 -0.31 21.58 15.46
CA GLU A 58 -0.48 20.17 15.06
C GLU A 58 -1.88 19.98 14.50
N SER A 59 -2.03 19.20 13.43
CA SER A 59 -3.35 18.83 12.89
C SER A 59 -3.89 17.53 13.47
N ARG A 60 -3.00 16.69 14.01
CA ARG A 60 -3.29 15.30 14.40
C ARG A 60 -3.88 14.48 13.27
N ALA A 61 -3.47 14.77 12.04
CA ALA A 61 -3.88 14.07 10.83
C ALA A 61 -2.65 13.63 10.03
N ILE A 62 -2.72 12.43 9.46
CA ILE A 62 -1.78 11.88 8.48
C ILE A 62 -2.48 11.86 7.12
N LEU A 63 -1.82 12.40 6.11
CA LEU A 63 -2.30 12.34 4.73
C LEU A 63 -1.86 11.02 4.09
N LEU A 64 -2.81 10.22 3.63
CA LEU A 64 -2.55 8.96 2.94
C LEU A 64 -2.99 9.08 1.48
N LEU A 65 -2.02 9.06 0.58
CA LEU A 65 -2.24 9.16 -0.86
C LEU A 65 -2.19 7.77 -1.50
N SER A 66 -3.26 7.40 -2.21
CA SER A 66 -3.37 6.13 -2.94
C SER A 66 -3.73 6.37 -4.41
N PRO A 67 -3.23 5.58 -5.36
CA PRO A 67 -3.63 5.72 -6.76
C PRO A 67 -5.11 5.37 -6.97
N ASN A 68 -5.62 4.39 -6.24
CA ASN A 68 -7.04 4.02 -6.23
C ASN A 68 -7.40 3.31 -4.92
N PHE A 69 -8.69 3.15 -4.66
CA PHE A 69 -9.22 2.47 -3.47
C PHE A 69 -9.83 1.10 -3.78
N THR A 70 -9.85 0.69 -5.04
CA THR A 70 -10.51 -0.54 -5.50
C THR A 70 -9.55 -1.72 -5.61
N ASN A 71 -8.23 -1.47 -5.69
CA ASN A 71 -7.25 -2.54 -5.67
C ASN A 71 -7.10 -3.08 -4.24
N PRO A 72 -7.37 -4.37 -3.98
CA PRO A 72 -7.33 -4.97 -2.65
C PRO A 72 -5.96 -4.82 -1.97
N PHE A 73 -4.87 -4.83 -2.73
CA PHE A 73 -3.52 -4.60 -2.21
C PHE A 73 -3.46 -3.28 -1.41
N TYR A 74 -3.87 -2.17 -2.04
CA TYR A 74 -3.85 -0.87 -1.36
C TYR A 74 -4.83 -0.82 -0.19
N ALA A 75 -6.01 -1.47 -0.30
CA ALA A 75 -7.01 -1.51 0.76
C ALA A 75 -6.45 -2.15 2.05
N HIS A 76 -5.72 -3.26 1.92
CA HIS A 76 -5.09 -3.92 3.07
C HIS A 76 -3.97 -3.07 3.69
N VAL A 77 -3.11 -2.44 2.88
CA VAL A 77 -2.06 -1.55 3.39
C VAL A 77 -2.68 -0.33 4.10
N MET A 78 -3.73 0.27 3.50
CA MET A 78 -4.47 1.39 4.11
C MET A 78 -5.06 1.00 5.47
N THR A 79 -5.60 -0.22 5.61
CA THR A 79 -6.11 -0.71 6.90
C THR A 79 -5.01 -0.71 7.96
N GLY A 80 -3.83 -1.23 7.65
CA GLY A 80 -2.68 -1.20 8.55
C GLY A 80 -2.26 0.22 8.94
N VAL A 81 -2.27 1.16 7.98
CA VAL A 81 -1.98 2.58 8.26
C VAL A 81 -3.02 3.17 9.21
N ILE A 82 -4.32 2.95 8.95
CA ILE A 82 -5.42 3.54 9.74
C ILE A 82 -5.39 3.02 11.18
N GLU A 83 -5.24 1.72 11.36
CA GLU A 83 -5.23 1.10 12.68
C GLU A 83 -4.03 1.55 13.51
N GLU A 84 -2.84 1.60 12.91
CA GLU A 84 -1.64 2.04 13.62
C GLU A 84 -1.69 3.54 13.93
N ALA A 85 -2.10 4.39 12.98
CA ALA A 85 -2.25 5.83 13.21
C ALA A 85 -3.21 6.12 14.38
N ARG A 86 -4.33 5.38 14.48
CA ARG A 86 -5.30 5.49 15.56
C ARG A 86 -4.69 5.18 16.94
N ARG A 87 -3.79 4.19 17.04
CA ARG A 87 -3.09 3.85 18.30
C ARG A 87 -2.29 5.02 18.84
N TYR A 88 -1.81 5.90 17.96
CA TYR A 88 -1.07 7.11 18.34
C TYR A 88 -1.91 8.39 18.34
N GLY A 89 -3.23 8.28 18.19
CA GLY A 89 -4.17 9.41 18.25
C GLY A 89 -4.12 10.30 17.02
N TYR A 90 -3.84 9.74 15.84
CA TYR A 90 -3.90 10.42 14.56
C TYR A 90 -5.09 9.95 13.74
N ASP A 91 -5.78 10.90 13.11
CA ASP A 91 -6.74 10.64 12.05
C ASP A 91 -6.02 10.46 10.71
N VAL A 92 -6.61 9.69 9.77
CA VAL A 92 -6.04 9.49 8.44
C VAL A 92 -6.94 10.13 7.39
N LEU A 93 -6.38 11.04 6.60
CA LEU A 93 -7.03 11.69 5.48
C LEU A 93 -6.72 10.90 4.20
N LEU A 94 -7.68 10.09 3.75
CA LEU A 94 -7.55 9.28 2.54
C LEU A 94 -7.81 10.13 1.29
N CYS A 95 -6.84 10.20 0.38
CA CYS A 95 -6.96 10.94 -0.87
C CYS A 95 -6.54 10.07 -2.06
N SER A 96 -7.39 10.02 -3.10
CA SER A 96 -7.06 9.34 -4.34
C SER A 96 -6.33 10.27 -5.31
N THR A 97 -5.17 9.83 -5.77
CA THR A 97 -4.37 10.54 -6.79
C THR A 97 -4.78 10.18 -8.22
N ALA A 98 -5.44 9.02 -8.39
CA ALA A 98 -5.73 8.40 -9.69
C ALA A 98 -4.46 8.22 -10.55
N GLY A 99 -3.29 8.00 -9.91
CA GLY A 99 -1.99 7.88 -10.59
C GLY A 99 -1.51 9.18 -11.25
N ASN A 100 -2.04 10.35 -10.84
CA ASN A 100 -1.75 11.63 -11.47
C ASN A 100 -0.80 12.45 -10.58
N ALA A 101 0.41 12.73 -11.07
CA ALA A 101 1.46 13.46 -10.35
C ALA A 101 1.07 14.90 -9.98
N ASP A 102 0.25 15.59 -10.79
CA ASP A 102 -0.19 16.95 -10.49
C ASP A 102 -1.21 16.97 -9.35
N LYS A 103 -2.10 15.95 -9.31
CA LYS A 103 -2.98 15.76 -8.15
C LYS A 103 -2.18 15.46 -6.89
N GLU A 104 -1.17 14.62 -6.96
CA GLU A 104 -0.31 14.32 -5.81
C GLU A 104 0.34 15.59 -5.26
N ARG A 105 0.96 16.39 -6.12
CA ARG A 105 1.55 17.67 -5.72
C ARG A 105 0.54 18.57 -5.03
N LYS A 106 -0.64 18.74 -5.63
CA LYS A 106 -1.72 19.55 -5.07
C LYS A 106 -2.21 19.04 -3.71
N LEU A 107 -2.29 17.72 -3.54
CA LEU A 107 -2.67 17.13 -2.26
C LEU A 107 -1.58 17.31 -1.20
N LEU A 108 -0.31 17.21 -1.57
CA LEU A 108 0.81 17.47 -0.65
C LEU A 108 0.89 18.92 -0.16
N GLU A 109 0.22 19.88 -0.81
CA GLU A 109 0.06 21.24 -0.27
C GLU A 109 -0.70 21.24 1.07
N MET A 110 -1.44 20.18 1.39
CA MET A 110 -2.07 20.01 2.71
C MET A 110 -1.04 20.00 3.85
N LEU A 111 0.18 19.53 3.61
CA LEU A 111 1.29 19.60 4.57
C LEU A 111 1.71 21.06 4.78
N HIS A 112 1.86 21.84 3.70
CA HIS A 112 2.18 23.25 3.76
C HIS A 112 1.13 24.05 4.53
N ASN A 113 -0.14 23.75 4.28
CA ASN A 113 -1.30 24.41 4.88
C ASN A 113 -1.66 23.82 6.27
N ARG A 114 -0.81 22.94 6.83
CA ARG A 114 -0.97 22.30 8.15
C ARG A 114 -2.31 21.59 8.34
N ARG A 115 -2.85 21.05 7.26
CA ARG A 115 -4.04 20.20 7.30
C ARG A 115 -3.68 18.74 7.61
N ALA A 116 -2.41 18.38 7.46
CA ALA A 116 -1.81 17.12 7.90
C ALA A 116 -0.40 17.38 8.43
N ASP A 117 0.03 16.59 9.41
CA ASP A 117 1.35 16.71 10.05
C ASP A 117 2.43 15.90 9.33
N GLY A 118 2.02 14.93 8.52
CA GLY A 118 2.88 14.10 7.70
C GLY A 118 2.10 13.38 6.60
N ALA A 119 2.80 12.73 5.68
CA ALA A 119 2.19 12.03 4.56
C ALA A 119 2.80 10.64 4.33
N ILE A 120 1.93 9.69 3.90
CA ILE A 120 2.32 8.40 3.36
C ILE A 120 1.82 8.31 1.92
N LEU A 121 2.71 7.98 0.98
CA LEU A 121 2.38 7.77 -0.43
C LEU A 121 2.42 6.28 -0.73
N LEU A 122 1.29 5.71 -1.17
CA LEU A 122 1.20 4.28 -1.50
C LEU A 122 1.66 3.95 -2.93
N ALA A 123 1.81 4.95 -3.77
CA ALA A 123 2.36 4.75 -5.11
C ALA A 123 3.15 5.98 -5.54
N CYS A 124 4.37 5.73 -5.99
CA CYS A 124 5.20 6.75 -6.58
C CYS A 124 5.90 6.13 -7.78
N THR A 125 5.86 6.81 -8.92
CA THR A 125 6.56 6.33 -10.11
C THR A 125 8.01 6.79 -10.10
N ARG A 126 8.86 6.14 -10.88
CA ARG A 126 10.28 6.51 -11.02
C ARG A 126 10.50 7.93 -11.54
N GLN A 127 9.49 8.55 -12.12
CA GLN A 127 9.54 9.93 -12.62
C GLN A 127 9.29 10.97 -11.51
N HIS A 128 8.95 10.57 -10.30
CA HIS A 128 8.58 11.47 -9.21
C HIS A 128 9.77 12.07 -8.45
N HIS A 129 10.83 12.50 -9.15
CA HIS A 129 12.00 13.14 -8.53
C HIS A 129 11.67 14.37 -7.67
N TRP A 130 10.52 15.00 -7.92
CA TRP A 130 10.04 16.13 -7.14
C TRP A 130 9.63 15.77 -5.70
N ILE A 131 9.34 14.49 -5.40
CA ILE A 131 8.99 14.01 -4.04
C ILE A 131 10.11 14.33 -3.04
N LYS A 132 11.36 14.22 -3.44
CA LYS A 132 12.51 14.56 -2.59
C LYS A 132 12.39 15.96 -1.99
N ARG A 133 11.92 16.93 -2.77
CA ARG A 133 11.74 18.31 -2.34
C ARG A 133 10.69 18.46 -1.22
N TYR A 134 9.66 17.59 -1.21
CA TYR A 134 8.68 17.52 -0.13
C TYR A 134 9.25 16.78 1.07
N ALA A 135 9.91 15.64 0.87
CA ALA A 135 10.52 14.85 1.94
C ALA A 135 11.63 15.62 2.71
N ASP A 136 12.31 16.57 2.07
CA ASP A 136 13.29 17.44 2.73
C ASP A 136 12.66 18.49 3.64
N ARG A 137 11.36 18.78 3.48
CA ARG A 137 10.65 19.83 4.20
C ARG A 137 9.58 19.33 5.16
N TYR A 138 9.02 18.17 4.88
CA TYR A 138 7.90 17.61 5.62
C TYR A 138 8.15 16.14 5.92
N PRO A 139 7.63 15.63 7.05
CA PRO A 139 7.59 14.20 7.31
C PRO A 139 6.83 13.47 6.19
N LEU A 140 7.55 12.63 5.45
CA LEU A 140 7.01 11.90 4.30
C LEU A 140 7.65 10.52 4.21
N VAL A 141 6.81 9.50 4.01
CA VAL A 141 7.20 8.10 3.81
C VAL A 141 6.54 7.58 2.53
N VAL A 142 7.24 6.77 1.74
CA VAL A 142 6.68 6.07 0.58
C VAL A 142 6.56 4.57 0.87
N CYS A 143 5.50 3.91 0.37
CA CYS A 143 5.22 2.50 0.60
C CYS A 143 4.19 1.98 -0.44
N PRO A 144 4.42 0.85 -1.08
CA PRO A 144 5.67 0.11 -1.20
C PRO A 144 6.53 0.60 -2.36
N GLU A 145 6.02 1.54 -3.15
CA GLU A 145 6.72 2.11 -4.31
C GLU A 145 7.67 3.22 -3.88
N TYR A 146 8.91 3.18 -4.35
CA TYR A 146 9.91 4.19 -4.03
C TYR A 146 10.77 4.50 -5.26
N VAL A 147 11.60 5.52 -5.18
CA VAL A 147 12.59 5.89 -6.20
C VAL A 147 13.97 5.63 -5.61
N PRO A 148 14.74 4.64 -6.10
CA PRO A 148 16.01 4.21 -5.47
C PRO A 148 17.04 5.33 -5.34
N GLU A 149 17.08 6.27 -6.31
CA GLU A 149 18.03 7.37 -6.36
C GLU A 149 17.69 8.50 -5.37
N LEU A 150 16.50 8.46 -4.78
CA LEU A 150 16.07 9.46 -3.82
C LEU A 150 16.20 8.92 -2.39
N ASP A 151 16.89 9.68 -1.54
CA ASP A 151 16.95 9.39 -0.11
C ASP A 151 15.61 9.82 0.57
N VAL A 152 14.54 9.08 0.26
CA VAL A 152 13.23 9.23 0.87
C VAL A 152 12.95 7.99 1.73
N PRO A 153 12.51 8.17 2.99
CA PRO A 153 12.15 7.04 3.85
C PRO A 153 11.09 6.16 3.22
N HIS A 154 11.32 4.84 3.20
CA HIS A 154 10.38 3.92 2.58
C HIS A 154 10.27 2.57 3.28
N VAL A 155 9.13 1.91 3.06
CA VAL A 155 8.84 0.54 3.50
C VAL A 155 8.43 -0.27 2.29
N SER A 156 9.10 -1.38 2.01
CA SER A 156 8.83 -2.24 0.86
C SER A 156 9.17 -3.71 1.17
N ILE A 157 9.08 -4.58 0.15
CA ILE A 157 9.65 -5.93 0.16
C ILE A 157 10.75 -6.04 -0.90
N ASP A 158 11.54 -7.13 -0.87
CA ASP A 158 12.41 -7.48 -1.99
C ASP A 158 11.60 -8.03 -3.17
N ASN A 159 11.03 -7.14 -3.99
CA ASN A 159 10.22 -7.51 -5.15
C ASN A 159 10.96 -8.35 -6.18
N ARG A 160 12.28 -8.09 -6.39
CA ARG A 160 13.10 -8.84 -7.35
C ARG A 160 13.37 -10.25 -6.85
N GLY A 161 13.75 -10.39 -5.57
CA GLY A 161 13.97 -11.68 -4.93
C GLY A 161 12.69 -12.51 -4.88
N ALA A 162 11.56 -11.92 -4.53
CA ALA A 162 10.27 -12.58 -4.45
C ALA A 162 9.81 -13.13 -5.82
N ALA A 163 9.90 -12.33 -6.88
CA ALA A 163 9.58 -12.77 -8.23
C ALA A 163 10.52 -13.87 -8.73
N ARG A 164 11.83 -13.72 -8.44
CA ARG A 164 12.83 -14.75 -8.75
C ARG A 164 12.50 -16.06 -8.04
N GLU A 165 12.09 -16.03 -6.78
CA GLU A 165 11.68 -17.22 -6.03
C GLU A 165 10.44 -17.87 -6.63
N ALA A 166 9.40 -17.10 -6.98
CA ALA A 166 8.19 -17.61 -7.63
C ALA A 166 8.50 -18.33 -8.95
N VAL A 167 9.39 -17.77 -9.77
CA VAL A 167 9.76 -18.37 -11.05
C VAL A 167 10.69 -19.59 -10.86
N ARG A 168 11.60 -19.55 -9.90
CA ARG A 168 12.41 -20.74 -9.52
C ARG A 168 11.54 -21.89 -9.03
N TYR A 169 10.47 -21.60 -8.30
CA TYR A 169 9.47 -22.59 -7.93
C TYR A 169 8.86 -23.26 -9.17
N LEU A 170 8.42 -22.48 -10.17
CA LEU A 170 7.92 -23.02 -11.44
C LEU A 170 8.96 -23.90 -12.17
N ILE A 171 10.22 -23.47 -12.18
CA ILE A 171 11.33 -24.24 -12.77
C ILE A 171 11.54 -25.53 -11.99
N GLY A 172 11.45 -25.49 -10.66
CA GLY A 172 11.53 -26.66 -9.78
C GLY A 172 10.42 -27.70 -10.02
N LEU A 173 9.23 -27.24 -10.41
CA LEU A 173 8.11 -28.09 -10.86
C LEU A 173 8.30 -28.70 -12.26
N GLY A 174 9.43 -28.44 -12.93
CA GLY A 174 9.77 -28.99 -14.23
C GLY A 174 9.37 -28.12 -15.42
N HIS A 175 8.75 -26.95 -15.21
CA HIS A 175 8.40 -26.06 -16.31
C HIS A 175 9.67 -25.46 -16.94
N ARG A 176 9.71 -25.47 -18.29
CA ARG A 176 10.85 -24.94 -19.07
C ARG A 176 10.44 -23.78 -19.98
N ARG A 177 9.17 -23.72 -20.38
CA ARG A 177 8.60 -22.59 -21.09
C ARG A 177 7.59 -21.88 -20.17
N ILE A 178 8.02 -20.77 -19.61
CA ILE A 178 7.30 -19.98 -18.60
C ILE A 178 6.98 -18.62 -19.21
N GLY A 179 5.70 -18.29 -19.29
CA GLY A 179 5.24 -16.99 -19.75
C GLY A 179 5.09 -16.01 -18.57
N MET A 180 4.90 -14.73 -18.92
CA MET A 180 4.72 -13.68 -17.94
C MET A 180 3.70 -12.64 -18.38
N ILE A 181 2.88 -12.15 -17.41
CA ILE A 181 2.12 -10.92 -17.58
C ILE A 181 2.58 -9.89 -16.56
N GLY A 182 3.19 -8.82 -17.07
CA GLY A 182 3.53 -7.61 -16.35
C GLY A 182 2.47 -6.51 -16.51
N ALA A 183 2.85 -5.26 -16.26
CA ALA A 183 2.01 -4.09 -16.53
C ALA A 183 2.83 -2.96 -17.15
N ASP A 184 2.18 -2.17 -18.00
CA ASP A 184 2.78 -1.00 -18.67
C ASP A 184 2.67 0.22 -17.76
N ASN A 185 3.45 0.21 -16.68
CA ASN A 185 3.53 1.31 -15.71
C ASN A 185 4.97 1.58 -15.27
N ASP A 186 5.17 2.73 -14.66
CA ASP A 186 6.48 3.18 -14.17
C ASP A 186 6.74 2.82 -12.69
N TYR A 187 6.01 1.86 -12.13
CA TYR A 187 6.25 1.43 -10.74
C TYR A 187 7.52 0.58 -10.65
N LEU A 188 8.32 0.88 -9.64
CA LEU A 188 9.56 0.14 -9.40
C LEU A 188 9.28 -1.34 -9.10
N SER A 189 8.21 -1.64 -8.34
CA SER A 189 7.84 -3.01 -8.01
C SER A 189 7.58 -3.85 -9.26
N THR A 190 6.84 -3.31 -10.24
CA THR A 190 6.60 -3.98 -11.53
C THR A 190 7.91 -4.29 -12.24
N TYR A 191 8.77 -3.29 -12.38
CA TYR A 191 10.09 -3.46 -13.01
C TYR A 191 10.92 -4.52 -12.30
N LEU A 192 11.02 -4.47 -10.97
CA LEU A 192 11.80 -5.42 -10.19
C LEU A 192 11.23 -6.84 -10.28
N ARG A 193 9.91 -7.02 -10.32
CA ARG A 193 9.28 -8.33 -10.50
C ARG A 193 9.58 -8.90 -11.89
N MET A 194 9.59 -8.05 -12.93
CA MET A 194 9.99 -8.45 -14.29
C MET A 194 11.47 -8.84 -14.35
N GLU A 195 12.35 -8.09 -13.69
CA GLU A 195 13.77 -8.42 -13.57
C GLU A 195 13.99 -9.75 -12.83
N GLY A 196 13.26 -9.98 -11.72
CA GLY A 196 13.33 -11.25 -10.98
C GLY A 196 12.94 -12.47 -11.84
N TYR A 197 11.90 -12.32 -12.67
CA TYR A 197 11.52 -13.33 -13.66
C TYR A 197 12.67 -13.59 -14.67
N CYS A 198 13.24 -12.55 -15.23
CA CYS A 198 14.34 -12.67 -16.18
C CYS A 198 15.58 -13.30 -15.55
N ASP A 199 15.88 -12.95 -14.28
CA ASP A 199 17.01 -13.53 -13.55
C ASP A 199 16.84 -15.05 -13.36
N ALA A 200 15.65 -15.49 -12.92
CA ALA A 200 15.39 -16.91 -12.69
C ALA A 200 15.52 -17.73 -13.97
N LEU A 201 15.01 -17.23 -15.11
CA LEU A 201 15.18 -17.89 -16.41
C LEU A 201 16.65 -17.97 -16.82
N ARG A 202 17.40 -16.87 -16.69
CA ARG A 202 18.83 -16.79 -17.01
C ARG A 202 19.66 -17.76 -16.19
N GLU A 203 19.42 -17.81 -14.88
CA GLU A 203 20.10 -18.72 -13.95
C GLU A 203 19.87 -20.20 -14.28
N ALA A 204 18.68 -20.52 -14.82
CA ALA A 204 18.33 -21.88 -15.25
C ALA A 204 18.72 -22.20 -16.70
N GLY A 205 19.33 -21.26 -17.42
CA GLY A 205 19.65 -21.42 -18.84
C GLY A 205 18.41 -21.51 -19.76
N LEU A 206 17.26 -20.95 -19.31
CA LEU A 206 16.02 -20.99 -20.07
C LEU A 206 15.84 -19.72 -20.92
N GLN A 207 15.24 -19.92 -22.09
CA GLN A 207 14.94 -18.82 -23.00
C GLN A 207 13.68 -18.07 -22.57
N ARG A 208 13.71 -16.73 -22.62
CA ARG A 208 12.54 -15.87 -22.60
C ARG A 208 12.00 -15.71 -24.03
N TYR A 209 10.74 -16.03 -24.25
CA TYR A 209 10.07 -15.85 -25.54
C TYR A 209 9.23 -14.58 -25.49
N GLU A 210 9.43 -13.65 -26.42
CA GLU A 210 8.64 -12.42 -26.50
C GLU A 210 7.15 -12.68 -26.72
N SER A 211 6.82 -13.75 -27.42
CA SER A 211 5.44 -14.20 -27.64
C SER A 211 4.71 -14.58 -26.35
N ASP A 212 5.44 -15.02 -25.32
CA ASP A 212 4.92 -15.49 -24.04
C ASP A 212 4.89 -14.37 -23.00
N PHE A 213 5.24 -13.14 -23.41
CA PHE A 213 5.27 -11.96 -22.58
C PHE A 213 4.11 -11.01 -22.91
N GLY A 214 3.41 -10.51 -21.90
CA GLY A 214 2.32 -9.56 -22.02
C GLY A 214 2.48 -8.40 -21.05
N LEU A 215 2.11 -7.20 -21.49
CA LEU A 215 1.96 -6.03 -20.61
C LEU A 215 0.47 -5.68 -20.54
N ALA A 216 -0.09 -5.80 -19.34
CA ALA A 216 -1.41 -5.31 -19.02
C ALA A 216 -1.40 -3.77 -18.89
N SER A 217 -2.57 -3.16 -18.75
CA SER A 217 -2.68 -1.71 -18.51
C SER A 217 -2.03 -1.28 -17.19
N VAL A 218 -1.80 0.00 -17.06
CA VAL A 218 -1.09 0.64 -15.93
C VAL A 218 -1.69 0.34 -14.55
N ASP A 219 -2.99 0.04 -14.51
CA ASP A 219 -3.78 -0.17 -13.29
C ASP A 219 -3.92 -1.65 -12.88
N TYR A 220 -3.21 -2.57 -13.58
CA TYR A 220 -3.32 -4.02 -13.38
C TYR A 220 -4.76 -4.56 -13.58
N SER A 221 -5.54 -3.97 -14.50
CA SER A 221 -6.93 -4.36 -14.66
C SER A 221 -7.09 -5.80 -15.16
N PHE A 222 -8.11 -6.48 -14.63
CA PHE A 222 -8.47 -7.83 -15.05
C PHE A 222 -8.68 -7.92 -16.56
N ALA A 223 -9.39 -6.96 -17.16
CA ALA A 223 -9.70 -6.96 -18.60
C ALA A 223 -8.44 -6.89 -19.48
N SER A 224 -7.46 -6.06 -19.12
CA SER A 224 -6.21 -5.96 -19.88
C SER A 224 -5.35 -7.22 -19.73
N GLY A 225 -5.27 -7.78 -18.51
CA GLY A 225 -4.60 -9.06 -18.26
C GLY A 225 -5.24 -10.20 -19.04
N HIS A 226 -6.56 -10.26 -19.09
CA HIS A 226 -7.32 -11.24 -19.83
C HIS A 226 -7.04 -11.18 -21.35
N THR A 227 -6.97 -9.97 -21.92
CA THR A 227 -6.58 -9.78 -23.32
C THR A 227 -5.17 -10.30 -23.59
N CYS A 228 -4.21 -9.99 -22.72
CA CYS A 228 -2.84 -10.52 -22.82
C CYS A 228 -2.81 -12.05 -22.72
N ALA A 229 -3.55 -12.63 -21.77
CA ALA A 229 -3.64 -14.06 -21.56
C ALA A 229 -4.21 -14.78 -22.81
N HIS A 230 -5.30 -14.26 -23.38
CA HIS A 230 -5.87 -14.83 -24.62
C HIS A 230 -4.86 -14.85 -25.76
N ARG A 231 -4.10 -13.78 -25.97
CA ARG A 231 -3.05 -13.71 -26.99
C ARG A 231 -1.97 -14.77 -26.76
N ILE A 232 -1.49 -14.90 -25.53
CA ILE A 232 -0.44 -15.84 -25.16
C ILE A 232 -0.93 -17.29 -25.29
N LEU A 233 -2.12 -17.59 -24.79
CA LEU A 233 -2.67 -18.94 -24.76
C LEU A 233 -3.22 -19.42 -26.12
N SER A 234 -3.38 -18.53 -27.11
CA SER A 234 -3.80 -18.89 -28.47
C SER A 234 -2.66 -19.41 -29.37
N GLN A 235 -1.43 -19.36 -28.91
CA GLN A 235 -0.28 -19.81 -29.70
C GLN A 235 -0.25 -21.33 -29.84
N ALA A 236 0.22 -21.81 -30.98
CA ALA A 236 0.40 -23.25 -31.24
C ALA A 236 1.37 -23.87 -30.22
N GLN A 237 2.43 -23.16 -29.91
CA GLN A 237 3.34 -23.49 -28.82
C GLN A 237 3.14 -22.45 -27.73
N ARG A 238 2.39 -22.78 -26.68
CA ARG A 238 2.14 -21.90 -25.53
C ARG A 238 2.99 -22.28 -24.33
N PRO A 239 3.19 -21.38 -23.36
CA PRO A 239 3.87 -21.72 -22.11
C PRO A 239 3.06 -22.77 -21.32
N THR A 240 3.79 -23.57 -20.52
CA THR A 240 3.20 -24.55 -19.59
C THR A 240 2.96 -23.95 -18.20
N ALA A 241 3.57 -22.79 -17.93
CA ALA A 241 3.36 -22.03 -16.70
C ALA A 241 3.34 -20.53 -16.98
N MET A 242 2.62 -19.78 -16.15
CA MET A 242 2.54 -18.32 -16.18
C MET A 242 2.89 -17.74 -14.82
N PHE A 243 3.78 -16.75 -14.81
CA PHE A 243 4.00 -15.85 -13.69
C PHE A 243 3.32 -14.51 -13.95
N CYS A 244 2.55 -14.01 -13.01
CA CYS A 244 1.88 -12.73 -13.09
C CYS A 244 2.35 -11.80 -11.98
N VAL A 245 2.61 -10.54 -12.30
CA VAL A 245 3.11 -9.55 -11.34
C VAL A 245 2.06 -9.10 -10.31
N SER A 246 0.82 -9.57 -10.44
CA SER A 246 -0.23 -9.39 -9.42
C SER A 246 -1.26 -10.52 -9.50
N ASP A 247 -1.99 -10.75 -8.41
CA ASP A 247 -3.04 -11.79 -8.35
C ASP A 247 -4.20 -11.50 -9.30
N ILE A 248 -4.56 -10.22 -9.48
CA ILE A 248 -5.62 -9.85 -10.43
C ILE A 248 -5.26 -10.28 -11.86
N LEU A 249 -4.00 -10.11 -12.25
CA LEU A 249 -3.52 -10.58 -13.56
C LEU A 249 -3.47 -12.11 -13.61
N ALA A 250 -3.08 -12.78 -12.52
CA ALA A 250 -3.09 -14.25 -12.46
C ALA A 250 -4.52 -14.82 -12.59
N LEU A 251 -5.49 -14.23 -11.90
CA LEU A 251 -6.90 -14.60 -12.02
C LEU A 251 -7.43 -14.39 -13.45
N SER A 252 -6.97 -13.33 -14.13
CA SER A 252 -7.32 -13.11 -15.54
C SER A 252 -6.76 -14.19 -16.48
N VAL A 253 -5.56 -14.72 -16.17
CA VAL A 253 -4.97 -15.86 -16.88
C VAL A 253 -5.80 -17.13 -16.66
N ILE A 254 -6.20 -17.41 -15.41
CA ILE A 254 -7.04 -18.57 -15.09
C ILE A 254 -8.37 -18.51 -15.84
N SER A 255 -9.03 -17.33 -15.85
CA SER A 255 -10.27 -17.13 -16.62
C SER A 255 -10.09 -17.39 -18.12
N ALA A 256 -9.05 -16.81 -18.72
CA ALA A 256 -8.76 -17.01 -20.14
C ALA A 256 -8.42 -18.48 -20.47
N ALA A 257 -7.76 -19.19 -19.55
CA ALA A 257 -7.47 -20.62 -19.68
C ALA A 257 -8.77 -21.45 -19.67
N GLN A 258 -9.67 -21.17 -18.71
CA GLN A 258 -10.97 -21.84 -18.59
C GLN A 258 -11.83 -21.66 -19.84
N GLU A 259 -11.92 -20.45 -20.40
CA GLU A 259 -12.65 -20.19 -21.65
C GLU A 259 -12.11 -20.96 -22.85
N ARG A 260 -10.83 -21.35 -22.81
CA ARG A 260 -10.18 -22.17 -23.84
C ARG A 260 -10.17 -23.66 -23.53
N GLY A 261 -10.79 -24.08 -22.46
CA GLY A 261 -10.78 -25.48 -22.03
C GLY A 261 -9.41 -25.96 -21.55
N ILE A 262 -8.53 -25.06 -21.12
CA ILE A 262 -7.21 -25.38 -20.60
C ILE A 262 -7.36 -25.56 -19.07
N ALA A 263 -7.15 -26.78 -18.59
CA ALA A 263 -7.21 -27.05 -17.16
C ALA A 263 -6.07 -26.35 -16.40
N VAL A 264 -6.38 -25.77 -15.24
CA VAL A 264 -5.42 -25.24 -14.28
C VAL A 264 -5.55 -26.09 -13.02
N PRO A 265 -4.48 -26.75 -12.54
CA PRO A 265 -3.08 -26.60 -12.95
C PRO A 265 -2.60 -27.49 -14.08
N ASP A 266 -3.29 -28.60 -14.42
CA ASP A 266 -2.77 -29.72 -15.26
C ASP A 266 -2.37 -29.30 -16.68
N GLY A 267 -3.09 -28.37 -17.28
CA GLY A 267 -2.82 -27.85 -18.62
C GLY A 267 -1.99 -26.55 -18.62
N LEU A 268 -2.04 -25.80 -17.52
CA LEU A 268 -1.34 -24.53 -17.32
C LEU A 268 -1.19 -24.27 -15.82
N THR A 269 0.03 -24.21 -15.35
CA THR A 269 0.34 -23.72 -13.98
C THR A 269 0.33 -22.19 -13.95
N VAL A 270 -0.27 -21.59 -12.89
CA VAL A 270 -0.35 -20.13 -12.74
C VAL A 270 0.10 -19.72 -11.35
N VAL A 271 1.01 -18.75 -11.28
CA VAL A 271 1.50 -18.14 -10.04
C VAL A 271 1.28 -16.63 -10.08
N GLY A 272 0.69 -16.11 -9.03
CA GLY A 272 0.41 -14.70 -8.82
C GLY A 272 1.42 -14.00 -7.92
N PHE A 273 1.02 -12.81 -7.47
CA PHE A 273 1.79 -11.97 -6.55
C PHE A 273 0.81 -11.08 -5.78
N ASP A 274 0.94 -10.98 -4.48
CA ASP A 274 0.29 -10.17 -3.45
C ASP A 274 -0.35 -11.01 -2.33
N ASP A 275 -1.08 -12.07 -2.64
CA ASP A 275 -1.94 -12.89 -1.78
C ASP A 275 -3.16 -12.12 -1.25
N VAL A 276 -3.89 -11.48 -2.18
CA VAL A 276 -5.16 -10.82 -1.86
C VAL A 276 -6.29 -11.82 -1.64
N ASP A 277 -7.38 -11.41 -0.99
CA ASP A 277 -8.50 -12.31 -0.57
C ASP A 277 -9.08 -13.16 -1.72
N TYR A 278 -9.08 -12.65 -2.95
CA TYR A 278 -9.59 -13.37 -4.12
C TYR A 278 -8.84 -14.67 -4.44
N THR A 279 -7.61 -14.83 -3.96
CA THR A 279 -6.76 -16.02 -4.20
C THR A 279 -7.34 -17.32 -3.63
N THR A 280 -8.29 -17.21 -2.69
CA THR A 280 -8.95 -18.33 -2.00
C THR A 280 -10.46 -18.30 -2.13
N MET A 281 -11.02 -17.45 -3.00
CA MET A 281 -12.47 -17.35 -3.20
C MET A 281 -12.99 -18.25 -4.31
N LEU A 282 -12.14 -18.57 -5.30
CA LEU A 282 -12.49 -19.37 -6.46
C LEU A 282 -11.45 -20.46 -6.70
N HIS A 283 -11.90 -21.66 -7.05
CA HIS A 283 -11.01 -22.74 -7.44
C HIS A 283 -10.54 -22.61 -8.92
N PRO A 284 -9.30 -22.98 -9.21
CA PRO A 284 -8.28 -23.44 -8.27
C PRO A 284 -7.76 -22.28 -7.40
N PHE A 285 -7.51 -22.52 -6.11
CA PHE A 285 -6.89 -21.54 -5.23
C PHE A 285 -5.51 -21.16 -5.75
N LEU A 286 -5.23 -19.86 -5.79
CA LEU A 286 -4.06 -19.31 -6.46
C LEU A 286 -2.78 -19.44 -5.62
N THR A 287 -1.75 -20.09 -6.16
CA THR A 287 -0.37 -20.04 -5.68
C THR A 287 0.18 -18.64 -5.92
N THR A 288 0.77 -18.01 -4.90
CA THR A 288 1.14 -16.59 -4.98
C THR A 288 2.25 -16.22 -3.99
N ILE A 289 2.84 -15.05 -4.16
CA ILE A 289 3.74 -14.42 -3.16
C ILE A 289 2.88 -13.60 -2.20
N ARG A 290 2.90 -13.94 -0.92
CA ARG A 290 2.25 -13.17 0.15
C ARG A 290 3.10 -12.00 0.57
N GLN A 291 2.54 -10.80 0.48
CA GLN A 291 3.10 -9.58 1.05
C GLN A 291 2.54 -9.32 2.46
N PRO A 292 3.33 -8.75 3.38
CA PRO A 292 2.88 -8.43 4.73
C PRO A 292 2.12 -7.09 4.75
N PHE A 293 0.95 -7.01 4.14
CA PHE A 293 0.18 -5.76 3.90
C PHE A 293 0.02 -4.90 5.16
N THR A 294 -0.50 -5.51 6.24
CA THR A 294 -0.72 -4.79 7.50
C THR A 294 0.57 -4.23 8.05
N GLN A 295 1.65 -5.02 8.01
CA GLN A 295 2.96 -4.59 8.51
C GLN A 295 3.57 -3.49 7.62
N LEU A 296 3.35 -3.51 6.30
CA LEU A 296 3.74 -2.41 5.41
C LEU A 296 3.11 -1.09 5.87
N GLY A 297 1.81 -1.10 6.19
CA GLY A 297 1.10 0.06 6.72
C GLY A 297 1.59 0.49 8.11
N GLU A 298 1.68 -0.45 9.05
CA GLU A 298 2.13 -0.19 10.42
C GLU A 298 3.53 0.42 10.47
N GLN A 299 4.49 -0.18 9.76
CA GLN A 299 5.87 0.31 9.74
C GLN A 299 5.99 1.67 9.07
N SER A 300 5.17 1.94 8.05
CA SER A 300 5.11 3.26 7.42
C SER A 300 4.66 4.35 8.40
N VAL A 301 3.66 4.06 9.24
CA VAL A 301 3.22 4.99 10.29
C VAL A 301 4.30 5.19 11.33
N ARG A 302 4.92 4.13 11.83
CA ARG A 302 6.00 4.22 12.84
C ARG A 302 7.16 5.07 12.34
N LEU A 303 7.60 4.81 11.11
CA LEU A 303 8.65 5.56 10.44
C LEU A 303 8.26 7.05 10.29
N LEU A 304 7.01 7.33 9.88
CA LEU A 304 6.49 8.67 9.77
C LEU A 304 6.46 9.41 11.11
N LEU A 305 6.02 8.74 12.18
CA LEU A 305 5.96 9.34 13.53
C LEU A 305 7.35 9.71 14.06
N GLU A 306 8.40 8.93 13.79
CA GLU A 306 9.77 9.30 14.13
C GLU A 306 10.19 10.60 13.42
N LEU A 307 9.89 10.71 12.13
CA LEU A 307 10.15 11.93 11.35
C LEU A 307 9.38 13.14 11.88
N MET A 308 8.10 12.97 12.24
CA MET A 308 7.25 14.03 12.80
C MET A 308 7.76 14.52 14.17
N GLN A 309 8.47 13.67 14.90
CA GLN A 309 9.12 14.03 16.16
C GLN A 309 10.51 14.67 15.97
N GLY A 310 10.92 14.93 14.72
CA GLY A 310 12.24 15.47 14.39
C GLY A 310 13.40 14.49 14.63
N ARG A 311 13.08 13.19 14.80
CA ARG A 311 14.10 12.16 14.97
C ARG A 311 14.62 11.71 13.60
N GLN A 312 15.89 11.31 13.58
CA GLN A 312 16.44 10.60 12.42
C GLN A 312 16.22 9.10 12.66
N PRO A 313 15.38 8.42 11.85
CA PRO A 313 15.19 6.98 11.99
C PRO A 313 16.51 6.22 11.83
N ALA A 314 16.73 5.20 12.66
CA ALA A 314 17.92 4.35 12.56
C ALA A 314 17.99 3.61 11.21
N GLN A 315 16.81 3.27 10.66
CA GLN A 315 16.65 2.71 9.33
C GLN A 315 15.60 3.53 8.57
N ARG A 316 16.02 4.13 7.46
CA ARG A 316 15.13 4.91 6.58
C ARG A 316 14.52 4.07 5.47
N GLN A 317 15.07 2.89 5.24
CA GLN A 317 14.68 1.93 4.23
C GLN A 317 14.39 0.60 4.92
N LEU A 318 13.13 0.20 4.96
CA LEU A 318 12.68 -1.03 5.59
C LEU A 318 12.25 -2.03 4.51
N THR A 319 12.92 -3.18 4.47
CA THR A 319 12.53 -4.30 3.63
C THR A 319 11.91 -5.39 4.50
N LEU A 320 10.61 -5.65 4.31
CA LEU A 320 9.86 -6.65 5.07
C LEU A 320 9.94 -8.02 4.39
N PRO A 321 9.81 -9.12 5.15
CA PRO A 321 9.79 -10.46 4.60
C PRO A 321 8.50 -10.73 3.82
N TYR A 322 8.62 -11.55 2.78
CA TYR A 322 7.51 -12.11 1.99
C TYR A 322 7.49 -13.63 2.14
N GLN A 323 6.47 -14.31 1.61
CA GLN A 323 6.36 -15.78 1.59
C GLN A 323 5.77 -16.27 0.27
N LEU A 324 6.31 -17.34 -0.30
CA LEU A 324 5.63 -18.10 -1.35
C LEU A 324 4.55 -18.98 -0.69
N ILE A 325 3.33 -18.88 -1.17
CA ILE A 325 2.17 -19.64 -0.72
C ILE A 325 1.73 -20.58 -1.83
N GLU A 326 2.03 -21.86 -1.65
CA GLU A 326 1.65 -22.91 -2.60
C GLU A 326 0.18 -23.29 -2.41
N ARG A 327 -0.56 -23.37 -3.53
CA ARG A 327 -1.97 -23.75 -3.58
C ARG A 327 -2.26 -24.57 -4.83
N GLU A 328 -3.54 -24.63 -5.25
CA GLU A 328 -4.06 -25.54 -6.28
C GLU A 328 -3.70 -25.12 -7.72
N SER A 329 -3.36 -23.86 -7.97
CA SER A 329 -3.10 -23.35 -9.35
C SER A 329 -1.76 -23.76 -9.90
N SER A 330 -0.94 -24.52 -9.16
CA SER A 330 0.38 -24.98 -9.58
C SER A 330 0.57 -26.48 -9.36
N ALA A 331 1.16 -27.16 -10.35
CA ALA A 331 1.50 -28.59 -10.32
C ALA A 331 2.79 -28.86 -11.09
N CYS A 332 3.35 -30.04 -10.89
CA CYS A 332 4.48 -30.51 -11.70
C CYS A 332 4.14 -30.52 -13.19
N CYS A 333 5.09 -30.10 -14.03
CA CYS A 333 4.92 -30.16 -15.47
C CYS A 333 4.78 -31.63 -15.91
N ALA A 334 3.65 -32.01 -16.44
CA ALA A 334 3.51 -33.27 -17.12
C ALA A 334 4.41 -33.25 -18.37
N GLU A 335 5.34 -34.20 -18.50
CA GLU A 335 6.16 -34.32 -19.70
C GLU A 335 5.23 -34.42 -20.92
N ARG A 336 5.32 -33.48 -21.85
CA ARG A 336 4.63 -33.48 -23.14
C ARG A 336 5.56 -33.75 -24.27
#